data_cb1d34ed3f259cda2852bbfb331c53f5
#
_entry.id   cb1d34ed3f259cda2852bbfb331c53f5
#
_cell.length_a   1.000
_cell.length_b   1.000
_cell.length_c   1.000
_cell.angle_alpha   90.00
_cell.angle_beta   90.00
_cell.angle_gamma   90.00
#
_symmetry.space_group_name_H-M   'P 1'
#
loop_
_entity.id
_entity.type
_entity.pdbx_description
1 polymer ?
#
loop_
_entity_poly.entity_id
_entity_poly.type
_entity_poly.pdbx_seq_one_letter_code
_entity_poly.pdbx_strand_id
1 'polypeptide(L)'
;PLLIGISIVIFAIIQAAPGGPEGTLLDRGMFVDPAAIDAYRERLGVDQPVYVQYIRWIGAMLTGDMGVSFQTQRPVFDMILERLPDTLRLMGVSFLIAAGIAIPLGIYSSVRQYSVFDYVATAFSFVAIAMPVFWFGLMLQFIFSVRLQWLPVAGTVTVGVGTFADRLKHLIMPATVLSLHYIAGWSRYMRSSMLGVLKQD
;
A
#
# COMPACT_ATOMS: atom_id res chain seq x y z
N PRO A 1 15.19 11.25 12.50
CA PRO A 1 14.64 10.92 13.83
C PRO A 1 13.34 10.13 13.75
N LEU A 2 12.37 10.54 12.89
CA LEU A 2 11.05 9.90 12.81
C LEU A 2 11.13 8.40 12.45
N LEU A 3 11.92 8.03 11.45
CA LEU A 3 12.07 6.62 11.04
C LEU A 3 12.69 5.76 12.14
N ILE A 4 13.63 6.29 12.91
CA ILE A 4 14.21 5.59 14.06
C ILE A 4 13.15 5.39 15.15
N GLY A 5 12.37 6.43 15.46
CA GLY A 5 11.28 6.31 16.43
C GLY A 5 10.24 5.25 15.99
N ILE A 6 9.83 5.27 14.73
CA ILE A 6 8.90 4.28 14.19
C ILE A 6 9.48 2.86 14.25
N SER A 7 10.76 2.67 13.90
CA SER A 7 11.39 1.34 13.94
C SER A 7 11.47 0.77 15.37
N ILE A 8 11.75 1.61 16.37
CA ILE A 8 11.75 1.20 17.78
C ILE A 8 10.33 0.76 18.20
N VAL A 9 9.32 1.57 17.86
CA VAL A 9 7.91 1.24 18.20
C VAL A 9 7.48 -0.05 17.54
N ILE A 10 7.75 -0.22 16.25
CA ILE A 10 7.42 -1.45 15.52
C ILE A 10 8.12 -2.66 16.15
N PHE A 11 9.42 -2.55 16.44
CA PHE A 11 10.19 -3.61 17.08
C PHE A 11 9.59 -3.97 18.45
N ALA A 12 9.25 -2.98 19.28
CA ALA A 12 8.64 -3.21 20.58
C ALA A 12 7.27 -3.91 20.47
N ILE A 13 6.44 -3.53 19.48
CA ILE A 13 5.16 -4.19 19.22
C ILE A 13 5.38 -5.67 18.82
N ILE A 14 6.35 -5.94 17.94
CA ILE A 14 6.66 -7.31 17.52
C ILE A 14 7.13 -8.14 18.73
N GLN A 15 7.97 -7.57 19.60
CA GLN A 15 8.43 -8.27 20.81
C GLN A 15 7.31 -8.51 21.85
N ALA A 16 6.32 -7.62 21.89
CA ALA A 16 5.18 -7.76 22.78
C ALA A 16 4.11 -8.75 22.25
N ALA A 17 4.21 -9.15 20.97
CA ALA A 17 3.26 -10.08 20.37
C ALA A 17 3.42 -11.49 20.99
N PRO A 18 2.33 -12.12 21.45
CA PRO A 18 2.39 -13.47 22.00
C PRO A 18 2.78 -14.48 20.90
N GLY A 19 3.62 -15.43 21.25
CA GLY A 19 3.93 -16.57 20.40
C GLY A 19 5.30 -16.60 19.74
N GLY A 20 6.19 -15.65 19.98
CA GLY A 20 7.60 -15.66 19.55
C GLY A 20 7.89 -16.30 18.18
N PRO A 21 9.13 -16.34 17.73
CA PRO A 21 9.49 -17.03 16.47
C PRO A 21 9.28 -18.56 16.54
N GLU A 22 9.26 -19.12 17.73
CA GLU A 22 8.93 -20.53 17.99
C GLU A 22 7.46 -20.86 17.78
N GLY A 23 6.54 -19.89 17.91
CA GLY A 23 5.11 -20.10 17.71
C GLY A 23 4.79 -20.68 16.33
N THR A 24 5.53 -20.28 15.30
CA THR A 24 5.37 -20.83 13.95
C THR A 24 5.75 -22.29 13.80
N LEU A 25 6.64 -22.81 14.65
CA LEU A 25 7.00 -24.22 14.70
C LEU A 25 5.92 -25.04 15.40
N LEU A 26 5.34 -24.48 16.48
CA LEU A 26 4.28 -25.11 17.25
C LEU A 26 2.95 -25.14 16.47
N ASP A 27 2.60 -24.08 15.75
CA ASP A 27 1.40 -23.99 14.93
C ASP A 27 1.37 -25.00 13.76
N ARG A 28 2.54 -25.49 13.34
CA ARG A 28 2.65 -26.54 12.31
C ARG A 28 2.41 -27.96 12.85
N GLY A 29 2.05 -28.10 14.11
CA GLY A 29 1.80 -29.41 14.74
C GLY A 29 3.05 -30.32 14.84
N MET A 30 4.23 -29.75 14.72
CA MET A 30 5.46 -30.46 14.94
C MET A 30 5.66 -30.64 16.46
N PHE A 31 5.75 -31.87 16.90
CA PHE A 31 6.32 -32.22 18.22
C PHE A 31 7.81 -31.84 18.15
N VAL A 32 8.15 -30.64 18.58
CA VAL A 32 9.53 -30.15 18.60
C VAL A 32 10.08 -30.42 20.01
N ASP A 33 11.21 -31.11 20.09
CA ASP A 33 11.94 -31.31 21.34
C ASP A 33 12.22 -29.92 21.99
N PRO A 34 11.92 -29.74 23.30
CA PRO A 34 12.24 -28.53 24.03
C PRO A 34 13.69 -28.07 23.82
N ALA A 35 14.65 -28.97 23.78
CA ALA A 35 16.06 -28.68 23.51
C ALA A 35 16.28 -28.05 22.11
N ALA A 36 15.51 -28.45 21.11
CA ALA A 36 15.57 -27.87 19.77
C ALA A 36 14.95 -26.48 19.71
N ILE A 37 13.93 -26.21 20.54
CA ILE A 37 13.34 -24.86 20.68
C ILE A 37 14.37 -23.91 21.32
N ASP A 38 15.04 -24.33 22.38
CA ASP A 38 16.03 -23.52 23.06
C ASP A 38 17.24 -23.22 22.15
N ALA A 39 17.74 -24.23 21.42
CA ALA A 39 18.80 -24.03 20.42
C ALA A 39 18.36 -23.09 19.28
N TYR A 40 17.09 -23.12 18.89
CA TYR A 40 16.54 -22.20 17.88
C TYR A 40 16.44 -20.77 18.43
N ARG A 41 16.02 -20.57 19.66
CA ARG A 41 15.99 -19.28 20.36
C ARG A 41 17.39 -18.68 20.50
N GLU A 42 18.35 -19.49 20.94
CA GLU A 42 19.76 -19.06 21.06
C GLU A 42 20.32 -18.62 19.69
N ARG A 43 20.03 -19.42 18.64
CA ARG A 43 20.46 -19.11 17.27
C ARG A 43 19.86 -17.80 16.73
N LEU A 44 18.62 -17.49 17.08
CA LEU A 44 17.98 -16.23 16.74
C LEU A 44 18.37 -15.08 17.66
N GLY A 45 19.01 -15.38 18.80
CA GLY A 45 19.44 -14.40 19.79
C GLY A 45 18.29 -13.73 20.53
N VAL A 46 17.11 -14.41 20.64
CA VAL A 46 15.94 -13.90 21.37
C VAL A 46 16.11 -14.01 22.90
N ASP A 47 17.12 -14.70 23.37
CA ASP A 47 17.60 -14.74 24.77
C ASP A 47 18.37 -13.48 25.19
N GLN A 48 18.82 -12.70 24.23
CA GLN A 48 19.58 -11.47 24.49
C GLN A 48 18.68 -10.34 24.98
N PRO A 49 19.23 -9.32 25.71
CA PRO A 49 18.48 -8.13 26.08
C PRO A 49 17.84 -7.45 24.86
N VAL A 50 16.60 -6.94 25.01
CA VAL A 50 15.79 -6.38 23.91
C VAL A 50 16.53 -5.30 23.09
N TYR A 51 17.35 -4.46 23.75
CA TYR A 51 18.14 -3.45 23.05
C TYR A 51 19.23 -4.05 22.15
N VAL A 52 19.82 -5.20 22.54
CA VAL A 52 20.81 -5.91 21.74
C VAL A 52 20.13 -6.54 20.52
N GLN A 53 18.97 -7.12 20.71
CA GLN A 53 18.14 -7.66 19.61
C GLN A 53 17.79 -6.56 18.61
N TYR A 54 17.37 -5.38 19.08
CA TYR A 54 17.07 -4.23 18.23
C TYR A 54 18.29 -3.76 17.40
N ILE A 55 19.45 -3.62 18.04
CA ILE A 55 20.67 -3.18 17.34
C ILE A 55 21.10 -4.19 16.27
N ARG A 56 21.02 -5.49 16.58
CA ARG A 56 21.30 -6.54 15.59
C ARG A 56 20.30 -6.52 14.43
N TRP A 57 19.02 -6.40 14.74
CA TRP A 57 17.95 -6.36 13.74
C TRP A 57 18.10 -5.15 12.80
N ILE A 58 18.30 -3.96 13.33
CA ILE A 58 18.47 -2.76 12.49
C ILE A 58 19.79 -2.82 11.69
N GLY A 59 20.85 -3.37 12.27
CA GLY A 59 22.12 -3.59 11.59
C GLY A 59 21.98 -4.54 10.39
N ALA A 60 21.31 -5.66 10.57
CA ALA A 60 21.01 -6.62 9.51
C ALA A 60 20.15 -5.98 8.41
N MET A 61 19.11 -5.24 8.80
CA MET A 61 18.26 -4.52 7.84
C MET A 61 19.04 -3.51 6.99
N LEU A 62 19.99 -2.78 7.59
CA LEU A 62 20.82 -1.79 6.86
C LEU A 62 21.81 -2.45 5.90
N THR A 63 22.19 -3.71 6.13
CA THR A 63 23.04 -4.50 5.22
C THR A 63 22.24 -5.29 4.17
N GLY A 64 20.92 -5.15 4.17
CA GLY A 64 20.02 -5.84 3.23
C GLY A 64 19.56 -7.22 3.69
N ASP A 65 19.99 -7.69 4.87
CA ASP A 65 19.47 -8.90 5.48
C ASP A 65 18.19 -8.59 6.27
N MET A 66 17.04 -8.79 5.63
CA MET A 66 15.72 -8.63 6.24
C MET A 66 15.18 -9.94 6.83
N GLY A 67 16.03 -10.96 6.92
CA GLY A 67 15.65 -12.29 7.38
C GLY A 67 14.77 -13.05 6.39
N VAL A 68 14.16 -14.13 6.90
CA VAL A 68 13.27 -14.99 6.14
C VAL A 68 11.83 -14.88 6.65
N SER A 69 10.89 -14.93 5.72
CA SER A 69 9.46 -14.96 6.04
C SER A 69 9.10 -16.25 6.78
N PHE A 70 8.52 -16.17 7.95
CA PHE A 70 8.07 -17.34 8.70
C PHE A 70 6.98 -18.14 7.96
N GLN A 71 6.20 -17.47 7.12
CA GLN A 71 5.11 -18.11 6.37
C GLN A 71 5.60 -18.85 5.13
N THR A 72 6.48 -18.21 4.34
CA THR A 72 6.91 -18.74 3.03
C THR A 72 8.32 -19.32 3.03
N GLN A 73 9.10 -19.12 4.09
CA GLN A 73 10.50 -19.52 4.23
C GLN A 73 11.42 -18.96 3.13
N ARG A 74 11.01 -17.84 2.51
CA ARG A 74 11.79 -17.12 1.49
C ARG A 74 12.43 -15.87 2.07
N PRO A 75 13.60 -15.44 1.56
CA PRO A 75 14.20 -14.16 1.95
C PRO A 75 13.21 -13.00 1.75
N VAL A 76 13.02 -12.19 2.80
CA VAL A 76 12.06 -11.06 2.78
C VAL A 76 12.48 -10.01 1.75
N PHE A 77 13.77 -9.73 1.64
CA PHE A 77 14.31 -8.76 0.67
C PHE A 77 13.93 -9.12 -0.78
N ASP A 78 14.09 -10.39 -1.16
CA ASP A 78 13.73 -10.87 -2.50
C ASP A 78 12.23 -10.74 -2.77
N MET A 79 11.41 -11.06 -1.76
CA MET A 79 9.95 -10.93 -1.85
C MET A 79 9.51 -9.47 -2.05
N ILE A 80 10.20 -8.53 -1.40
CA ILE A 80 9.96 -7.09 -1.59
C ILE A 80 10.34 -6.67 -3.01
N LEU A 81 11.53 -7.06 -3.48
CA LEU A 81 11.99 -6.72 -4.82
C LEU A 81 11.10 -7.30 -5.92
N GLU A 82 10.54 -8.49 -5.73
CA GLU A 82 9.57 -9.08 -6.67
C GLU A 82 8.28 -8.26 -6.78
N ARG A 83 7.80 -7.67 -5.69
CA ARG A 83 6.54 -6.91 -5.64
C ARG A 83 6.69 -5.42 -5.91
N LEU A 84 7.86 -4.89 -5.67
CA LEU A 84 8.14 -3.45 -5.79
C LEU A 84 7.83 -2.88 -7.19
N PRO A 85 8.20 -3.53 -8.32
CA PRO A 85 7.91 -3.01 -9.66
C PRO A 85 6.41 -2.86 -9.94
N ASP A 86 5.58 -3.81 -9.51
CA ASP A 86 4.13 -3.75 -9.72
C ASP A 86 3.50 -2.65 -8.85
N THR A 87 3.98 -2.50 -7.61
CA THR A 87 3.56 -1.41 -6.72
C THR A 87 3.92 -0.05 -7.32
N LEU A 88 5.16 0.13 -7.80
CA LEU A 88 5.60 1.39 -8.40
C LEU A 88 4.83 1.72 -9.69
N ARG A 89 4.52 0.74 -10.53
CA ARG A 89 3.68 0.92 -11.72
C ARG A 89 2.28 1.39 -11.34
N LEU A 90 1.65 0.71 -10.40
CA LEU A 90 0.30 1.06 -9.95
C LEU A 90 0.27 2.47 -9.34
N MET A 91 1.19 2.77 -8.43
CA MET A 91 1.26 4.08 -7.78
C MET A 91 1.60 5.19 -8.78
N GLY A 92 2.56 4.96 -9.68
CA GLY A 92 2.96 5.92 -10.71
C GLY A 92 1.83 6.24 -11.68
N VAL A 93 1.13 5.24 -12.19
CA VAL A 93 -0.03 5.44 -13.08
C VAL A 93 -1.16 6.16 -12.35
N SER A 94 -1.49 5.73 -11.13
CA SER A 94 -2.54 6.37 -10.32
C SER A 94 -2.21 7.83 -10.01
N PHE A 95 -0.94 8.12 -9.70
CA PHE A 95 -0.45 9.48 -9.46
C PHE A 95 -0.59 10.36 -10.71
N LEU A 96 -0.15 9.86 -11.88
CA LEU A 96 -0.24 10.60 -13.14
C LEU A 96 -1.69 10.90 -13.54
N ILE A 97 -2.58 9.92 -13.41
CA ILE A 97 -4.02 10.11 -13.64
C ILE A 97 -4.57 11.15 -12.65
N ALA A 98 -4.26 10.99 -11.37
CA ALA A 98 -4.76 11.89 -10.34
C ALA A 98 -4.27 13.34 -10.55
N ALA A 99 -2.99 13.55 -10.79
CA ALA A 99 -2.42 14.88 -11.04
C ALA A 99 -2.98 15.49 -12.33
N GLY A 100 -3.04 14.70 -13.42
CA GLY A 100 -3.55 15.13 -14.72
C GLY A 100 -5.03 15.56 -14.69
N ILE A 101 -5.83 15.04 -13.78
CA ILE A 101 -7.24 15.38 -13.62
C ILE A 101 -7.43 16.42 -12.50
N ALA A 102 -6.84 16.22 -11.33
CA ALA A 102 -7.09 17.06 -10.16
C ALA A 102 -6.59 18.50 -10.34
N ILE A 103 -5.43 18.67 -10.99
CA ILE A 103 -4.85 20.01 -11.18
C ILE A 103 -5.75 20.87 -12.09
N PRO A 104 -6.09 20.45 -13.33
CA PRO A 104 -7.00 21.23 -14.17
C PRO A 104 -8.38 21.43 -13.55
N LEU A 105 -8.91 20.39 -12.89
CA LEU A 105 -10.20 20.45 -12.21
C LEU A 105 -10.20 21.51 -11.10
N GLY A 106 -9.17 21.55 -10.26
CA GLY A 106 -9.05 22.50 -9.17
C GLY A 106 -8.84 23.94 -9.66
N ILE A 107 -8.00 24.13 -10.70
CA ILE A 107 -7.79 25.44 -11.33
C ILE A 107 -9.10 25.96 -11.93
N TYR A 108 -9.78 25.14 -12.74
CA TYR A 108 -11.01 25.57 -13.39
C TYR A 108 -12.12 25.90 -12.37
N SER A 109 -12.27 25.07 -11.33
CA SER A 109 -13.20 25.33 -10.22
C SER A 109 -12.91 26.65 -9.50
N SER A 110 -11.64 27.04 -9.35
CA SER A 110 -11.25 28.29 -8.67
C SER A 110 -11.55 29.51 -9.55
N VAL A 111 -11.26 29.45 -10.85
CA VAL A 111 -11.52 30.55 -11.81
C VAL A 111 -13.02 30.77 -12.05
N ARG A 112 -13.80 29.70 -12.06
CA ARG A 112 -15.26 29.71 -12.22
C ARG A 112 -15.97 29.40 -10.90
N GLN A 113 -15.59 30.10 -9.84
CA GLN A 113 -16.16 29.92 -8.51
C GLN A 113 -17.69 30.11 -8.51
N TYR A 114 -18.39 29.28 -7.77
CA TYR A 114 -19.85 29.21 -7.66
C TYR A 114 -20.59 28.88 -8.96
N SER A 115 -19.91 28.44 -10.00
CA SER A 115 -20.52 27.90 -11.20
C SER A 115 -21.11 26.52 -10.95
N VAL A 116 -22.00 26.05 -11.84
CA VAL A 116 -22.56 24.70 -11.82
C VAL A 116 -21.44 23.66 -11.84
N PHE A 117 -20.36 23.91 -12.61
CA PHE A 117 -19.20 23.04 -12.66
C PHE A 117 -18.51 22.93 -11.30
N ASP A 118 -18.29 24.05 -10.61
CA ASP A 118 -17.67 24.09 -9.29
C ASP A 118 -18.51 23.32 -8.26
N TYR A 119 -19.82 23.47 -8.27
CA TYR A 119 -20.72 22.72 -7.41
C TYR A 119 -20.67 21.21 -7.69
N VAL A 120 -20.72 20.82 -8.96
CA VAL A 120 -20.65 19.39 -9.38
C VAL A 120 -19.32 18.76 -9.02
N ALA A 121 -18.20 19.45 -9.31
CA ALA A 121 -16.85 18.97 -8.96
C ALA A 121 -16.67 18.84 -7.44
N THR A 122 -17.21 19.78 -6.68
CA THR A 122 -17.18 19.75 -5.21
C THR A 122 -18.03 18.61 -4.66
N ALA A 123 -19.27 18.43 -5.14
CA ALA A 123 -20.16 17.34 -4.75
C ALA A 123 -19.55 15.98 -5.08
N PHE A 124 -18.99 15.82 -6.28
CA PHE A 124 -18.29 14.61 -6.69
C PHE A 124 -17.11 14.29 -5.76
N SER A 125 -16.32 15.32 -5.39
CA SER A 125 -15.20 15.13 -4.47
C SER A 125 -15.65 14.66 -3.08
N PHE A 126 -16.76 15.19 -2.56
CA PHE A 126 -17.33 14.74 -1.29
C PHE A 126 -17.80 13.29 -1.36
N VAL A 127 -18.53 12.92 -2.42
CA VAL A 127 -19.00 11.54 -2.63
C VAL A 127 -17.81 10.58 -2.73
N ALA A 128 -16.78 10.94 -3.51
CA ALA A 128 -15.59 10.10 -3.69
C ALA A 128 -14.81 9.87 -2.39
N ILE A 129 -14.75 10.87 -1.50
CA ILE A 129 -14.07 10.72 -0.20
C ILE A 129 -14.95 9.97 0.82
N ALA A 130 -16.25 10.18 0.79
CA ALA A 130 -17.17 9.49 1.69
C ALA A 130 -17.28 7.99 1.37
N MET A 131 -16.99 7.61 0.13
CA MET A 131 -17.07 6.21 -0.30
C MET A 131 -15.86 5.42 0.20
N PRO A 132 -16.06 4.31 0.94
CA PRO A 132 -14.96 3.46 1.34
C PRO A 132 -14.20 2.90 0.12
N VAL A 133 -12.88 3.07 0.08
CA VAL A 133 -12.02 2.69 -1.05
C VAL A 133 -12.21 1.21 -1.43
N PHE A 134 -12.23 0.32 -0.43
CA PHE A 134 -12.44 -1.11 -0.66
C PHE A 134 -13.80 -1.43 -1.28
N TRP A 135 -14.87 -0.74 -0.82
CA TRP A 135 -16.21 -0.93 -1.35
C TRP A 135 -16.30 -0.51 -2.83
N PHE A 136 -15.72 0.64 -3.17
CA PHE A 136 -15.65 1.09 -4.56
C PHE A 136 -14.87 0.10 -5.43
N GLY A 137 -13.73 -0.41 -4.94
CA GLY A 137 -12.96 -1.45 -5.63
C GLY A 137 -13.79 -2.72 -5.90
N LEU A 138 -14.50 -3.21 -4.88
CA LEU A 138 -15.38 -4.38 -5.02
C LEU A 138 -16.54 -4.13 -6.03
N MET A 139 -17.10 -2.91 -6.04
CA MET A 139 -18.14 -2.55 -7.00
C MET A 139 -17.62 -2.56 -8.45
N LEU A 140 -16.45 -1.97 -8.69
CA LEU A 140 -15.82 -2.03 -10.01
C LEU A 140 -15.53 -3.48 -10.43
N GLN A 141 -14.97 -4.27 -9.53
CA GLN A 141 -14.70 -5.68 -9.78
C GLN A 141 -15.97 -6.47 -10.10
N PHE A 142 -17.04 -6.28 -9.34
CA PHE A 142 -18.32 -6.91 -9.60
C PHE A 142 -18.90 -6.53 -10.97
N ILE A 143 -18.87 -5.24 -11.31
CA ILE A 143 -19.45 -4.74 -12.57
C ILE A 143 -18.58 -5.17 -13.75
N PHE A 144 -17.28 -4.82 -13.74
CA PHE A 144 -16.42 -4.97 -14.92
C PHE A 144 -15.81 -6.35 -15.09
N SER A 145 -15.59 -7.09 -14.00
CA SER A 145 -15.01 -8.43 -14.09
C SER A 145 -16.06 -9.54 -14.05
N VAL A 146 -17.05 -9.46 -13.14
CA VAL A 146 -18.01 -10.55 -12.95
C VAL A 146 -19.18 -10.41 -13.92
N ARG A 147 -19.79 -9.22 -14.02
CA ARG A 147 -20.99 -9.01 -14.85
C ARG A 147 -20.66 -8.79 -16.33
N LEU A 148 -19.74 -7.89 -16.63
CA LEU A 148 -19.40 -7.51 -18.00
C LEU A 148 -18.26 -8.36 -18.58
N GLN A 149 -17.43 -8.97 -17.75
CA GLN A 149 -16.28 -9.78 -18.16
C GLN A 149 -15.27 -9.02 -19.05
N TRP A 150 -15.18 -7.69 -18.89
CA TRP A 150 -14.29 -6.84 -19.68
C TRP A 150 -12.88 -6.78 -19.11
N LEU A 151 -12.76 -6.86 -17.78
CA LEU A 151 -11.50 -6.72 -17.06
C LEU A 151 -11.26 -7.94 -16.17
N PRO A 152 -10.00 -8.30 -15.92
CA PRO A 152 -9.63 -9.42 -15.07
C PRO A 152 -10.01 -9.16 -13.60
N VAL A 153 -10.35 -10.22 -12.88
CA VAL A 153 -10.76 -10.13 -11.46
C VAL A 153 -9.61 -9.74 -10.56
N ALA A 154 -8.41 -10.30 -10.75
CA ALA A 154 -7.28 -10.14 -9.87
C ALA A 154 -5.95 -10.40 -10.59
N GLY A 155 -4.84 -10.15 -9.89
CA GLY A 155 -3.49 -10.38 -10.40
C GLY A 155 -2.92 -9.17 -11.13
N THR A 156 -1.70 -9.31 -11.63
CA THR A 156 -0.97 -8.29 -12.40
C THR A 156 -0.84 -8.65 -13.87
N VAL A 157 -1.16 -9.91 -14.22
CA VAL A 157 -1.06 -10.49 -15.55
C VAL A 157 -1.89 -11.77 -15.63
N THR A 158 -2.45 -12.06 -16.81
CA THR A 158 -3.11 -13.34 -17.08
C THR A 158 -2.05 -14.42 -17.33
N VAL A 159 -2.19 -15.56 -16.65
CA VAL A 159 -1.25 -16.68 -16.80
C VAL A 159 -1.18 -17.13 -18.25
N GLY A 160 0.04 -17.16 -18.81
CA GLY A 160 0.30 -17.58 -20.20
C GLY A 160 0.11 -16.48 -21.25
N VAL A 161 -0.39 -15.27 -20.90
CA VAL A 161 -0.57 -14.15 -21.84
C VAL A 161 0.55 -13.13 -21.74
N GLY A 162 0.71 -12.49 -20.61
CA GLY A 162 1.85 -11.62 -20.24
C GLY A 162 2.13 -10.42 -21.17
N THR A 163 1.22 -10.08 -22.08
CA THR A 163 1.38 -8.96 -23.02
C THR A 163 1.25 -7.60 -22.32
N PHE A 164 1.72 -6.54 -22.95
CA PHE A 164 1.54 -5.17 -22.44
C PHE A 164 0.06 -4.81 -22.30
N ALA A 165 -0.77 -5.16 -23.27
CA ALA A 165 -2.22 -4.92 -23.25
C ALA A 165 -2.91 -5.67 -22.09
N ASP A 166 -2.47 -6.90 -21.81
CA ASP A 166 -2.97 -7.68 -20.67
C ASP A 166 -2.63 -7.01 -19.34
N ARG A 167 -1.39 -6.58 -19.16
CA ARG A 167 -0.96 -5.85 -17.96
C ARG A 167 -1.74 -4.54 -17.76
N LEU A 168 -2.03 -3.83 -18.85
CA LEU A 168 -2.88 -2.63 -18.81
C LEU A 168 -4.28 -2.94 -18.30
N LYS A 169 -4.91 -4.02 -18.78
CA LYS A 169 -6.25 -4.44 -18.30
C LYS A 169 -6.27 -4.70 -16.80
N HIS A 170 -5.23 -5.34 -16.25
CA HIS A 170 -5.11 -5.59 -14.81
C HIS A 170 -4.91 -4.30 -14.01
N LEU A 171 -4.34 -3.26 -14.62
CA LEU A 171 -4.02 -2.00 -13.97
C LEU A 171 -5.22 -1.02 -13.92
N ILE A 172 -6.18 -1.11 -14.85
CA ILE A 172 -7.29 -0.15 -14.99
C ILE A 172 -8.08 0.01 -13.70
N MET A 173 -8.63 -1.06 -13.16
CA MET A 173 -9.48 -0.96 -11.96
C MET A 173 -8.74 -0.46 -10.73
N PRO A 174 -7.60 -1.04 -10.31
CA PRO A 174 -6.91 -0.56 -9.12
C PRO A 174 -6.37 0.86 -9.30
N ALA A 175 -5.90 1.24 -10.50
CA ALA A 175 -5.48 2.61 -10.77
C ALA A 175 -6.66 3.59 -10.70
N THR A 176 -7.84 3.22 -11.20
CA THR A 176 -9.05 4.03 -11.08
C THR A 176 -9.45 4.25 -9.62
N VAL A 177 -9.42 3.19 -8.81
CA VAL A 177 -9.76 3.28 -7.38
C VAL A 177 -8.82 4.24 -6.65
N LEU A 178 -7.52 4.08 -6.83
CA LEU A 178 -6.52 4.93 -6.17
C LEU A 178 -6.55 6.37 -6.69
N SER A 179 -6.62 6.54 -8.01
CA SER A 179 -6.63 7.90 -8.60
C SER A 179 -7.87 8.69 -8.20
N LEU A 180 -9.05 8.06 -8.13
CA LEU A 180 -10.29 8.75 -7.74
C LEU A 180 -10.18 9.39 -6.35
N HIS A 181 -9.63 8.66 -5.40
CA HIS A 181 -9.44 9.18 -4.04
C HIS A 181 -8.47 10.37 -4.00
N TYR A 182 -7.35 10.28 -4.74
CA TYR A 182 -6.41 11.40 -4.87
C TYR A 182 -7.00 12.59 -5.62
N ILE A 183 -7.74 12.36 -6.72
CA ILE A 183 -8.42 13.42 -7.48
C ILE A 183 -9.33 14.22 -6.55
N ALA A 184 -10.14 13.55 -5.76
CA ALA A 184 -11.07 14.20 -4.84
C ALA A 184 -10.36 15.06 -3.77
N GLY A 185 -9.25 14.62 -3.21
CA GLY A 185 -8.46 15.39 -2.25
C GLY A 185 -7.69 16.53 -2.89
N TRP A 186 -6.95 16.24 -3.96
CA TRP A 186 -6.05 17.20 -4.58
C TRP A 186 -6.77 18.31 -5.35
N SER A 187 -7.91 18.03 -5.99
CA SER A 187 -8.69 19.06 -6.68
C SER A 187 -9.21 20.12 -5.69
N ARG A 188 -9.67 19.70 -4.51
CA ARG A 188 -10.10 20.64 -3.46
C ARG A 188 -8.92 21.44 -2.88
N TYR A 189 -7.79 20.77 -2.66
CA TYR A 189 -6.57 21.45 -2.20
C TYR A 189 -6.11 22.49 -3.23
N MET A 190 -6.03 22.11 -4.51
CA MET A 190 -5.67 23.01 -5.60
C MET A 190 -6.63 24.20 -5.71
N ARG A 191 -7.96 23.94 -5.65
CA ARG A 191 -8.97 24.98 -5.65
C ARG A 191 -8.77 25.96 -4.49
N SER A 192 -8.56 25.47 -3.28
CA SER A 192 -8.34 26.31 -2.10
C SER A 192 -7.07 27.15 -2.22
N SER A 193 -5.98 26.56 -2.68
CA SER A 193 -4.70 27.26 -2.88
C SER A 193 -4.82 28.36 -3.94
N MET A 194 -5.46 28.05 -5.07
CA MET A 194 -5.70 29.03 -6.14
C MET A 194 -6.57 30.21 -5.69
N LEU A 195 -7.63 29.94 -4.92
CA LEU A 195 -8.47 31.00 -4.38
C LEU A 195 -7.72 31.92 -3.38
N GLY A 196 -6.73 31.35 -2.67
CA GLY A 196 -5.85 32.10 -1.79
C GLY A 196 -4.96 33.08 -2.56
N VAL A 197 -4.45 32.67 -3.72
CA VAL A 197 -3.62 33.54 -4.61
C VAL A 197 -4.47 34.58 -5.34
N LEU A 198 -5.58 34.15 -5.94
CA LEU A 198 -6.48 35.06 -6.70
C LEU A 198 -7.12 36.19 -5.87
N LYS A 199 -7.08 36.10 -4.55
CA LYS A 199 -7.57 37.15 -3.64
C LYS A 199 -6.49 38.12 -3.19
N GLN A 200 -5.23 37.89 -3.54
CA GLN A 200 -4.11 38.78 -3.18
C GLN A 200 -3.83 39.87 -4.22
N ASP A 201 -4.37 39.70 -5.42
CA ASP A 201 -4.36 40.70 -6.51
C ASP A 201 -5.68 41.50 -6.52
#